data_9e38feb5dbf458aa65c1a8fc389626c9
#
_entry.id   9e38feb5dbf458aa65c1a8fc389626c9
#
_cell.length_a   1.000
_cell.length_b   1.000
_cell.length_c   1.000
_cell.angle_alpha   90.00
_cell.angle_beta   90.00
_cell.angle_gamma   90.00
#
_symmetry.space_group_name_H-M   'P 1'
#
loop_
_entity.id
_entity.type
_entity.pdbx_description
1 polymer ?
#
loop_
_entity_poly.entity_id
_entity_poly.type
_entity_poly.pdbx_seq_one_letter_code
_entity_poly.pdbx_strand_id
1 'polypeptide(L)'
;MKKTLFLILLSIFCITIKGQTTNHFITDSTYRGKVIQTFDNRIHLIGRHIPGFSNLHASQPEKEALQFLYAYMPLADLTDYPVSFYMKNIRCSFKTRKEMPWGKRVPELLFRHFVLPIRVNNENLDSSRIVFYRQLRPRIKGMSMYDAILEVNHWCHEHMTYEPSDARTSSPLASMLTATGRCGEESTFAVAALRSIGIPARQVYVPRWAHTDDNHAWVEAWADGKWYFFGACEPQPVLNLGWFNAPASRALLIHTRAFGDYEGPEEVVLRTSNFTEINLINNYATTARVDFHITDINGRPVKDARVDFKIYNYAEFYSAVTKYTDANGHTFLTAGKGDMLIWASKDGMYNYAKASFGKDQDITIVLNRSKRTDLLQTASPEDSLNIVPS
;
A
#
# COMPACT_ATOMS: atom_id res chain seq x y z
N MET A 1 5.81 -86.49 24.43
CA MET A 1 5.61 -85.51 23.34
C MET A 1 5.46 -84.18 23.95
N LYS A 2 6.51 -83.36 23.94
CA LYS A 2 6.53 -81.91 24.44
C LYS A 2 6.35 -81.03 23.25
N LYS A 3 5.30 -80.21 23.23
CA LYS A 3 5.07 -79.14 22.23
C LYS A 3 5.73 -77.88 22.74
N THR A 4 6.78 -77.45 22.07
CA THR A 4 7.48 -76.20 22.34
C THR A 4 6.76 -75.06 21.57
N LEU A 5 6.21 -74.10 22.31
CA LEU A 5 5.55 -72.92 21.76
C LEU A 5 6.61 -71.81 21.52
N PHE A 6 6.80 -71.42 20.25
CA PHE A 6 7.75 -70.34 19.88
C PHE A 6 6.96 -69.02 19.88
N LEU A 7 7.21 -68.15 20.86
CA LEU A 7 6.70 -66.78 20.88
C LEU A 7 7.63 -65.90 20.06
N ILE A 8 7.13 -65.40 18.92
CA ILE A 8 7.81 -64.36 18.15
C ILE A 8 7.40 -63.01 18.73
N LEU A 9 8.32 -62.29 19.40
CA LEU A 9 8.15 -60.90 19.81
C LEU A 9 8.37 -60.00 18.58
N LEU A 10 7.31 -59.42 18.06
CA LEU A 10 7.36 -58.35 17.05
C LEU A 10 7.58 -57.04 17.77
N SER A 11 8.85 -56.54 17.82
CA SER A 11 9.15 -55.19 18.29
C SER A 11 8.80 -54.16 17.21
N ILE A 12 7.67 -53.50 17.39
CA ILE A 12 7.26 -52.36 16.55
C ILE A 12 8.18 -51.18 16.95
N PHE A 13 9.14 -50.91 16.10
CA PHE A 13 9.95 -49.65 16.19
C PHE A 13 9.05 -48.51 15.66
N CYS A 14 8.38 -47.78 16.57
CA CYS A 14 7.74 -46.52 16.25
C CYS A 14 8.85 -45.47 15.99
N ILE A 15 9.23 -45.30 14.73
CA ILE A 15 10.03 -44.16 14.30
C ILE A 15 9.10 -42.94 14.39
N THR A 16 9.19 -42.21 15.49
CA THR A 16 8.64 -40.85 15.58
C THR A 16 9.47 -39.94 14.69
N ILE A 17 9.06 -39.79 13.45
CA ILE A 17 9.54 -38.67 12.61
C ILE A 17 9.07 -37.40 13.30
N LYS A 18 9.95 -36.77 14.10
CA LYS A 18 9.79 -35.39 14.49
C LYS A 18 9.85 -34.57 13.21
N GLY A 19 8.71 -34.29 12.60
CA GLY A 19 8.60 -33.27 11.59
C GLY A 19 9.15 -31.99 12.20
N GLN A 20 10.30 -31.52 11.72
CA GLN A 20 10.74 -30.15 11.97
C GLN A 20 9.61 -29.26 11.48
N THR A 21 8.84 -28.69 12.39
CA THR A 21 7.93 -27.61 12.08
C THR A 21 8.82 -26.47 11.59
N THR A 22 8.96 -26.35 10.28
CA THR A 22 9.67 -25.24 9.67
C THR A 22 8.92 -23.96 10.07
N ASN A 23 9.58 -23.15 10.90
CA ASN A 23 9.01 -21.90 11.37
C ASN A 23 9.01 -20.90 10.20
N HIS A 24 7.91 -20.87 9.44
CA HIS A 24 7.74 -19.96 8.31
C HIS A 24 7.31 -18.58 8.78
N PHE A 25 7.85 -17.54 8.16
CA PHE A 25 7.37 -16.16 8.31
C PHE A 25 6.06 -15.96 7.54
N ILE A 26 5.99 -16.44 6.30
CA ILE A 26 4.78 -16.43 5.49
C ILE A 26 4.07 -17.76 5.73
N THR A 27 3.01 -17.75 6.55
CA THR A 27 2.33 -18.97 6.99
C THR A 27 1.49 -19.62 5.90
N ASP A 28 0.83 -18.81 5.05
CA ASP A 28 0.12 -19.31 3.88
C ASP A 28 1.10 -19.86 2.82
N SER A 29 1.00 -21.17 2.56
CA SER A 29 1.89 -21.89 1.64
C SER A 29 1.69 -21.47 0.18
N THR A 30 0.47 -21.14 -0.22
CA THR A 30 0.13 -20.69 -1.58
C THR A 30 0.72 -19.31 -1.84
N TYR A 31 0.49 -18.37 -0.93
CA TYR A 31 1.07 -17.03 -1.00
C TYR A 31 2.60 -17.07 -0.96
N ARG A 32 3.17 -17.91 -0.08
CA ARG A 32 4.62 -18.12 -0.02
C ARG A 32 5.19 -18.65 -1.34
N GLY A 33 4.53 -19.60 -1.97
CA GLY A 33 4.91 -20.10 -3.31
C GLY A 33 4.89 -18.98 -4.36
N LYS A 34 3.87 -18.15 -4.37
CA LYS A 34 3.76 -16.97 -5.25
C LYS A 34 4.90 -15.97 -5.02
N VAL A 35 5.25 -15.70 -3.77
CA VAL A 35 6.39 -14.83 -3.42
C VAL A 35 7.71 -15.38 -3.95
N ILE A 36 7.97 -16.69 -3.76
CA ILE A 36 9.18 -17.34 -4.26
C ILE A 36 9.25 -17.26 -5.79
N GLN A 37 8.18 -17.60 -6.48
CA GLN A 37 8.12 -17.51 -7.95
C GLN A 37 8.35 -16.08 -8.45
N THR A 38 7.73 -15.08 -7.80
CA THR A 38 7.92 -13.67 -8.15
C THR A 38 9.36 -13.23 -7.92
N PHE A 39 9.95 -13.63 -6.80
CA PHE A 39 11.36 -13.41 -6.48
C PHE A 39 12.27 -13.98 -7.58
N ASP A 40 12.11 -15.26 -7.94
CA ASP A 40 12.93 -15.94 -8.95
C ASP A 40 12.84 -15.23 -10.31
N ASN A 41 11.63 -14.86 -10.74
CA ASN A 41 11.39 -14.11 -11.97
C ASN A 41 12.12 -12.75 -11.95
N ARG A 42 12.10 -12.04 -10.83
CA ARG A 42 12.76 -10.72 -10.72
C ARG A 42 14.28 -10.82 -10.71
N ILE A 43 14.83 -11.83 -10.04
CA ILE A 43 16.26 -12.11 -10.08
C ILE A 43 16.72 -12.45 -11.49
N HIS A 44 15.93 -13.24 -12.23
CA HIS A 44 16.22 -13.56 -13.62
C HIS A 44 16.23 -12.32 -14.52
N LEU A 45 15.29 -11.39 -14.33
CA LEU A 45 15.24 -10.12 -15.09
C LEU A 45 16.49 -9.26 -14.94
N ILE A 46 17.11 -9.24 -13.75
CA ILE A 46 18.34 -8.46 -13.52
C ILE A 46 19.57 -9.15 -14.14
N GLY A 47 19.46 -10.42 -14.57
CA GLY A 47 20.55 -11.18 -15.19
C GLY A 47 21.82 -11.28 -14.30
N ARG A 48 21.70 -11.05 -13.01
CA ARG A 48 22.81 -11.03 -12.05
C ARG A 48 22.58 -11.99 -10.90
N HIS A 49 23.61 -12.71 -10.55
CA HIS A 49 23.66 -13.36 -9.26
C HIS A 49 23.78 -12.28 -8.17
N ILE A 50 22.85 -12.23 -7.21
CA ILE A 50 22.92 -11.26 -6.11
C ILE A 50 24.06 -11.68 -5.17
N PRO A 51 25.13 -10.88 -5.06
CA PRO A 51 26.26 -11.22 -4.22
C PRO A 51 25.82 -11.43 -2.76
N GLY A 52 26.23 -12.54 -2.17
CA GLY A 52 25.94 -12.86 -0.77
C GLY A 52 24.59 -13.55 -0.50
N PHE A 53 23.74 -13.79 -1.52
CA PHE A 53 22.48 -14.48 -1.30
C PHE A 53 22.65 -15.98 -1.05
N SER A 54 23.52 -16.65 -1.83
CA SER A 54 23.82 -18.09 -1.68
C SER A 54 24.50 -18.47 -0.37
N ASN A 55 25.30 -17.56 0.20
CA ASN A 55 26.04 -17.75 1.44
C ASN A 55 25.39 -17.02 2.63
N LEU A 56 24.09 -16.71 2.53
CA LEU A 56 23.41 -15.93 3.53
C LEU A 56 23.18 -16.73 4.83
N HIS A 57 23.85 -16.35 5.89
CA HIS A 57 23.58 -16.85 7.24
C HIS A 57 22.32 -16.18 7.79
N ALA A 58 21.14 -16.79 7.53
CA ALA A 58 19.85 -16.31 7.93
C ALA A 58 18.92 -17.47 8.30
N SER A 59 18.04 -17.25 9.26
CA SER A 59 16.95 -18.18 9.58
C SER A 59 15.94 -18.26 8.44
N GLN A 60 15.11 -19.30 8.42
CA GLN A 60 14.07 -19.45 7.40
C GLN A 60 13.12 -18.24 7.32
N PRO A 61 12.61 -17.69 8.45
CA PRO A 61 11.81 -16.47 8.43
C PRO A 61 12.55 -15.26 7.83
N GLU A 62 13.83 -15.08 8.12
CA GLU A 62 14.62 -13.98 7.56
C GLU A 62 14.83 -14.12 6.06
N LYS A 63 15.03 -15.35 5.56
CA LYS A 63 15.12 -15.64 4.11
C LYS A 63 13.82 -15.33 3.40
N GLU A 64 12.68 -15.76 3.94
CA GLU A 64 11.37 -15.49 3.38
C GLU A 64 11.05 -13.98 3.38
N ALA A 65 11.42 -13.26 4.45
CA ALA A 65 11.29 -11.81 4.50
C ALA A 65 12.13 -11.10 3.43
N LEU A 66 13.37 -11.57 3.21
CA LEU A 66 14.22 -11.06 2.15
C LEU A 66 13.64 -11.35 0.76
N GLN A 67 13.16 -12.57 0.52
CA GLN A 67 12.50 -12.95 -0.73
C GLN A 67 11.26 -12.08 -0.99
N PHE A 68 10.45 -11.83 0.04
CA PHE A 68 9.28 -10.93 -0.06
C PHE A 68 9.68 -9.50 -0.44
N LEU A 69 10.69 -8.92 0.19
CA LEU A 69 11.16 -7.58 -0.17
C LEU A 69 11.66 -7.54 -1.62
N TYR A 70 12.48 -8.50 -2.02
CA TYR A 70 13.05 -8.59 -3.37
C TYR A 70 11.99 -8.87 -4.45
N ALA A 71 10.96 -9.65 -4.11
CA ALA A 71 9.85 -9.93 -5.02
C ALA A 71 9.09 -8.65 -5.44
N TYR A 72 9.03 -7.63 -4.56
CA TYR A 72 8.15 -6.49 -4.78
C TYR A 72 8.82 -5.11 -4.72
N MET A 73 10.10 -4.99 -4.33
CA MET A 73 10.76 -3.68 -4.35
C MET A 73 10.99 -3.16 -5.78
N PRO A 74 11.12 -1.84 -6.00
CA PRO A 74 11.56 -1.27 -7.27
C PRO A 74 12.88 -1.90 -7.76
N LEU A 75 13.07 -2.03 -9.08
CA LEU A 75 14.29 -2.63 -9.64
C LEU A 75 15.56 -1.88 -9.25
N ALA A 76 15.48 -0.54 -9.13
CA ALA A 76 16.60 0.26 -8.64
C ALA A 76 17.03 -0.14 -7.21
N ASP A 77 16.08 -0.43 -6.32
CA ASP A 77 16.38 -0.85 -4.95
C ASP A 77 17.15 -2.20 -4.91
N LEU A 78 16.85 -3.10 -5.86
CA LEU A 78 17.56 -4.39 -5.98
C LEU A 78 19.07 -4.20 -6.31
N THR A 79 19.41 -3.14 -7.02
CA THR A 79 20.76 -2.88 -7.51
C THR A 79 21.55 -1.88 -6.67
N ASP A 80 20.86 -0.91 -6.07
CA ASP A 80 21.49 0.22 -5.38
C ASP A 80 21.90 -0.11 -3.94
N TYR A 81 21.26 -1.13 -3.33
CA TYR A 81 21.52 -1.48 -1.93
C TYR A 81 21.98 -2.94 -1.79
N PRO A 82 23.03 -3.21 -0.99
CA PRO A 82 23.53 -4.57 -0.79
C PRO A 82 22.59 -5.41 0.08
N VAL A 83 22.64 -6.74 -0.07
CA VAL A 83 21.86 -7.69 0.76
C VAL A 83 22.01 -7.42 2.25
N SER A 84 23.23 -7.05 2.70
CA SER A 84 23.51 -6.75 4.11
C SER A 84 22.68 -5.56 4.65
N PHE A 85 22.33 -4.59 3.80
CA PHE A 85 21.45 -3.48 4.16
C PHE A 85 20.04 -4.01 4.48
N TYR A 86 19.47 -4.83 3.61
CA TYR A 86 18.14 -5.43 3.83
C TYR A 86 18.13 -6.33 5.05
N MET A 87 19.17 -7.16 5.22
CA MET A 87 19.26 -8.05 6.37
C MET A 87 19.33 -7.32 7.71
N LYS A 88 20.03 -6.19 7.80
CA LYS A 88 20.04 -5.34 9.00
C LYS A 88 18.62 -4.81 9.32
N ASN A 89 17.88 -4.37 8.30
CA ASN A 89 16.51 -3.89 8.45
C ASN A 89 15.54 -5.02 8.84
N ILE A 90 15.62 -6.19 8.20
CA ILE A 90 14.83 -7.38 8.51
C ILE A 90 15.05 -7.80 9.96
N ARG A 91 16.30 -7.94 10.38
CA ARG A 91 16.65 -8.31 11.74
C ARG A 91 16.15 -7.31 12.78
N CYS A 92 16.22 -6.02 12.47
CA CYS A 92 15.62 -4.99 13.31
C CYS A 92 14.10 -5.18 13.43
N SER A 93 13.39 -5.44 12.34
CA SER A 93 11.94 -5.69 12.35
C SER A 93 11.55 -6.93 13.15
N PHE A 94 12.26 -8.05 13.00
CA PHE A 94 12.02 -9.25 13.81
C PHE A 94 12.39 -9.06 15.28
N LYS A 95 13.43 -8.27 15.56
CA LYS A 95 13.79 -7.88 16.93
C LYS A 95 12.66 -7.10 17.59
N THR A 96 12.11 -6.07 16.91
CA THR A 96 10.98 -5.31 17.44
C THR A 96 9.73 -6.17 17.64
N ARG A 97 9.44 -7.09 16.71
CA ARG A 97 8.35 -8.07 16.86
C ARG A 97 8.49 -8.93 18.10
N LYS A 98 9.73 -9.26 18.49
CA LYS A 98 10.03 -10.05 19.69
C LYS A 98 9.98 -9.22 20.98
N GLU A 99 10.49 -7.98 20.94
CA GLU A 99 10.75 -7.16 22.13
C GLU A 99 9.61 -6.24 22.52
N MET A 100 8.81 -5.75 21.54
CA MET A 100 7.72 -4.82 21.82
C MET A 100 6.51 -5.53 22.43
N PRO A 101 5.80 -4.91 23.38
CA PRO A 101 4.62 -5.51 24.02
C PRO A 101 3.52 -5.90 23.05
N TRP A 102 3.41 -5.21 21.91
CA TRP A 102 2.44 -5.44 20.83
C TRP A 102 2.93 -6.39 19.74
N GLY A 103 4.21 -6.73 19.69
CA GLY A 103 4.81 -7.41 18.55
C GLY A 103 4.16 -8.75 18.18
N LYS A 104 3.70 -9.53 19.18
CA LYS A 104 2.97 -10.79 18.95
C LYS A 104 1.50 -10.58 18.55
N ARG A 105 0.91 -9.42 18.86
CA ARG A 105 -0.48 -9.09 18.55
C ARG A 105 -0.66 -8.57 17.11
N VAL A 106 0.42 -8.07 16.50
CA VAL A 106 0.40 -7.61 15.11
C VAL A 106 0.22 -8.81 14.18
N PRO A 107 -0.90 -8.87 13.41
CA PRO A 107 -1.13 -9.95 12.44
C PRO A 107 -0.01 -10.05 11.42
N GLU A 108 0.27 -11.25 10.94
CA GLU A 108 1.32 -11.49 9.94
C GLU A 108 1.11 -10.64 8.67
N LEU A 109 -0.12 -10.58 8.17
CA LEU A 109 -0.48 -9.77 7.01
C LEU A 109 -0.06 -8.30 7.19
N LEU A 110 -0.40 -7.70 8.33
CA LEU A 110 -0.06 -6.30 8.60
C LEU A 110 1.44 -6.11 8.83
N PHE A 111 2.10 -7.06 9.50
CA PHE A 111 3.55 -6.99 9.67
C PHE A 111 4.26 -7.07 8.33
N ARG A 112 3.86 -7.98 7.45
CA ARG A 112 4.46 -8.20 6.14
C ARG A 112 4.35 -6.97 5.23
N HIS A 113 3.18 -6.32 5.19
CA HIS A 113 2.91 -5.23 4.25
C HIS A 113 3.13 -3.82 4.81
N PHE A 114 3.06 -3.64 6.15
CA PHE A 114 3.06 -2.31 6.77
C PHE A 114 4.09 -2.12 7.91
N VAL A 115 4.91 -3.13 8.22
CA VAL A 115 6.05 -3.02 9.15
C VAL A 115 7.36 -3.38 8.46
N LEU A 116 7.42 -4.55 7.82
CA LEU A 116 8.64 -5.09 7.22
C LEU A 116 9.21 -4.19 6.10
N PRO A 117 8.41 -3.63 5.17
CA PRO A 117 8.93 -2.80 4.09
C PRO A 117 9.63 -1.55 4.62
N ILE A 118 10.77 -1.22 3.98
CA ILE A 118 11.56 -0.03 4.32
C ILE A 118 10.96 1.17 3.59
N ARG A 119 10.73 1.03 2.28
CA ARG A 119 10.17 2.07 1.41
C ARG A 119 8.73 2.42 1.79
N VAL A 120 8.45 3.70 1.81
CA VAL A 120 7.11 4.27 2.07
C VAL A 120 6.55 4.93 0.81
N ASN A 121 7.35 5.76 0.14
CA ASN A 121 6.98 6.53 -1.05
C ASN A 121 8.05 6.33 -2.15
N ASN A 122 8.64 7.41 -2.68
CA ASN A 122 9.68 7.41 -3.70
C ASN A 122 11.05 7.92 -3.18
N GLU A 123 11.22 7.98 -1.86
CA GLU A 123 12.45 8.36 -1.17
C GLU A 123 13.62 7.43 -1.48
N ASN A 124 14.84 7.89 -1.29
CA ASN A 124 15.98 7.01 -1.17
C ASN A 124 15.91 6.25 0.16
N LEU A 125 16.32 4.98 0.16
CA LEU A 125 16.36 4.19 1.39
C LEU A 125 17.59 4.56 2.22
N ASP A 126 17.44 4.47 3.55
CA ASP A 126 18.52 4.73 4.50
C ASP A 126 18.42 3.82 5.75
N SER A 127 19.26 4.06 6.73
CA SER A 127 19.31 3.28 7.97
C SER A 127 18.38 3.80 9.06
N SER A 128 17.37 4.61 8.72
CA SER A 128 16.43 5.24 9.68
C SER A 128 15.80 4.25 10.64
N ARG A 129 15.38 3.08 10.16
CA ARG A 129 14.79 2.03 11.02
C ARG A 129 15.65 1.71 12.24
N ILE A 130 16.96 1.62 12.07
CA ILE A 130 17.89 1.25 13.14
C ILE A 130 18.14 2.46 14.07
N VAL A 131 18.26 3.65 13.49
CA VAL A 131 18.47 4.89 14.24
C VAL A 131 17.23 5.22 15.06
N PHE A 132 16.06 5.23 14.44
CA PHE A 132 14.78 5.55 15.09
C PHE A 132 14.42 4.53 16.17
N TYR A 133 14.63 3.23 15.91
CA TYR A 133 14.45 2.20 16.95
C TYR A 133 15.25 2.51 18.23
N ARG A 134 16.52 2.92 18.09
CA ARG A 134 17.37 3.23 19.25
C ARG A 134 16.86 4.45 20.03
N GLN A 135 16.35 5.45 19.35
CA GLN A 135 15.84 6.68 19.96
C GLN A 135 14.45 6.47 20.58
N LEU A 136 13.55 5.78 19.87
CA LEU A 136 12.16 5.63 20.28
C LEU A 136 11.95 4.55 21.35
N ARG A 137 12.71 3.44 21.30
CA ARG A 137 12.53 2.33 22.26
C ARG A 137 12.51 2.76 23.74
N PRO A 138 13.46 3.57 24.25
CA PRO A 138 13.41 4.03 25.64
C PRO A 138 12.25 4.97 25.90
N ARG A 139 11.87 5.78 24.91
CA ARG A 139 10.83 6.81 25.01
C ARG A 139 9.42 6.22 25.18
N ILE A 140 9.13 5.13 24.49
CA ILE A 140 7.82 4.46 24.51
C ILE A 140 7.70 3.36 25.58
N LYS A 141 8.69 3.24 26.48
CA LYS A 141 8.72 2.19 27.48
C LYS A 141 7.49 2.26 28.41
N GLY A 142 6.74 1.15 28.48
CA GLY A 142 5.55 1.05 29.34
C GLY A 142 4.27 1.61 28.75
N MET A 143 4.32 2.18 27.54
CA MET A 143 3.15 2.72 26.87
C MET A 143 2.29 1.63 26.23
N SER A 144 1.00 1.90 26.08
CA SER A 144 0.11 1.16 25.19
C SER A 144 0.51 1.41 23.73
N MET A 145 0.01 0.58 22.81
CA MET A 145 0.28 0.80 21.38
C MET A 145 -0.32 2.12 20.88
N TYR A 146 -1.50 2.50 21.39
CA TYR A 146 -2.16 3.76 21.11
C TYR A 146 -1.34 4.97 21.60
N ASP A 147 -0.87 4.95 22.85
CA ASP A 147 -0.07 6.03 23.40
C ASP A 147 1.30 6.14 22.73
N ALA A 148 1.88 5.00 22.32
CA ALA A 148 3.13 4.99 21.59
C ALA A 148 3.01 5.65 20.21
N ILE A 149 1.85 5.55 19.54
CA ILE A 149 1.61 6.27 18.27
C ILE A 149 1.60 7.78 18.50
N LEU A 150 0.91 8.26 19.55
CA LEU A 150 0.89 9.69 19.90
C LEU A 150 2.30 10.19 20.23
N GLU A 151 3.05 9.43 21.03
CA GLU A 151 4.40 9.80 21.43
C GLU A 151 5.39 9.82 20.25
N VAL A 152 5.25 8.87 19.31
CA VAL A 152 6.04 8.90 18.07
C VAL A 152 5.73 10.15 17.25
N ASN A 153 4.47 10.57 17.17
CA ASN A 153 4.13 11.79 16.43
C ASN A 153 4.69 13.05 17.12
N HIS A 154 4.72 13.09 18.45
CA HIS A 154 5.43 14.13 19.22
C HIS A 154 6.93 14.12 18.88
N TRP A 155 7.56 12.96 18.92
CA TRP A 155 8.97 12.82 18.56
C TRP A 155 9.23 13.27 17.11
N CYS A 156 8.31 12.98 16.17
CA CYS A 156 8.44 13.46 14.79
C CYS A 156 8.39 14.99 14.72
N HIS A 157 7.50 15.63 15.46
CA HIS A 157 7.39 17.10 15.54
C HIS A 157 8.64 17.77 16.12
N GLU A 158 9.31 17.12 17.06
CA GLU A 158 10.59 17.62 17.62
C GLU A 158 11.72 17.64 16.59
N HIS A 159 11.60 16.87 15.50
CA HIS A 159 12.65 16.68 14.52
C HIS A 159 12.32 17.26 13.14
N MET A 160 11.08 17.65 12.90
CA MET A 160 10.65 18.06 11.56
C MET A 160 9.50 19.05 11.62
N THR A 161 9.57 20.09 10.79
CA THR A 161 8.54 21.12 10.61
C THR A 161 8.15 21.20 9.14
N TYR A 162 6.87 21.50 8.88
CA TYR A 162 6.35 21.65 7.52
C TYR A 162 7.03 22.81 6.77
N GLU A 163 7.50 22.53 5.56
CA GLU A 163 7.95 23.49 4.58
C GLU A 163 7.55 23.04 3.18
N PRO A 164 6.83 23.87 2.39
CA PRO A 164 6.40 23.48 1.04
C PRO A 164 7.63 23.28 0.12
N SER A 165 7.59 22.22 -0.69
CA SER A 165 8.62 21.87 -1.65
C SER A 165 8.03 21.07 -2.81
N ASP A 166 8.55 21.30 -4.02
CA ASP A 166 8.26 20.48 -5.21
C ASP A 166 9.31 19.40 -5.49
N ALA A 167 10.30 19.29 -4.61
CA ALA A 167 11.36 18.30 -4.74
C ALA A 167 10.83 16.86 -4.50
N ARG A 168 11.62 15.88 -4.93
CA ARG A 168 11.41 14.47 -4.62
C ARG A 168 11.43 14.27 -3.09
N THR A 169 10.58 13.35 -2.60
CA THR A 169 10.56 12.97 -1.18
C THR A 169 11.95 12.57 -0.69
N SER A 170 12.42 13.24 0.36
CA SER A 170 13.70 12.96 1.01
C SER A 170 13.66 11.67 1.82
N SER A 171 14.82 11.04 2.01
CA SER A 171 14.92 9.89 2.92
C SER A 171 14.67 10.33 4.37
N PRO A 172 14.18 9.43 5.26
CA PRO A 172 13.87 9.82 6.64
C PRO A 172 15.03 10.43 7.42
N LEU A 173 16.28 9.93 7.25
CA LEU A 173 17.44 10.54 7.90
C LEU A 173 17.81 11.90 7.28
N ALA A 174 17.64 12.07 5.96
CA ALA A 174 17.84 13.36 5.34
C ALA A 174 16.82 14.38 5.83
N SER A 175 15.54 14.00 5.93
CA SER A 175 14.48 14.85 6.51
C SER A 175 14.79 15.25 7.96
N MET A 176 15.30 14.31 8.77
CA MET A 176 15.74 14.58 10.14
C MET A 176 16.90 15.63 10.19
N LEU A 177 17.82 15.56 9.23
CA LEU A 177 18.96 16.49 9.18
C LEU A 177 18.57 17.87 8.69
N THR A 178 17.65 17.96 7.73
CA THR A 178 17.15 19.25 7.23
C THR A 178 16.13 19.89 8.16
N ALA A 179 15.49 19.07 9.01
CA ALA A 179 14.44 19.44 9.96
C ALA A 179 13.18 20.06 9.30
N THR A 180 13.05 20.00 7.98
CA THR A 180 11.90 20.52 7.22
C THR A 180 11.48 19.58 6.11
N GLY A 181 10.21 19.66 5.72
CA GLY A 181 9.65 18.95 4.59
C GLY A 181 8.15 19.21 4.41
N ARG A 182 7.63 18.84 3.25
CA ARG A 182 6.20 18.88 2.98
C ARG A 182 5.49 17.65 3.57
N CYS A 183 4.17 17.60 3.44
CA CYS A 183 3.37 16.46 3.94
C CYS A 183 3.84 15.08 3.45
N GLY A 184 4.45 14.99 2.25
CA GLY A 184 5.04 13.76 1.72
C GLY A 184 6.22 13.27 2.52
N GLU A 185 7.16 14.16 2.89
CA GLU A 185 8.31 13.86 3.76
C GLU A 185 7.89 13.60 5.19
N GLU A 186 7.01 14.44 5.76
CA GLU A 186 6.52 14.29 7.13
C GLU A 186 5.84 12.94 7.34
N SER A 187 4.95 12.55 6.43
CA SER A 187 4.26 11.24 6.50
C SER A 187 5.21 10.06 6.25
N THR A 188 6.19 10.19 5.34
CA THR A 188 7.24 9.18 5.14
C THR A 188 8.09 9.00 6.39
N PHE A 189 8.47 10.10 7.04
CA PHE A 189 9.23 10.11 8.28
C PHE A 189 8.48 9.43 9.43
N ALA A 190 7.23 9.82 9.65
CA ALA A 190 6.38 9.25 10.71
C ALA A 190 6.08 7.76 10.48
N VAL A 191 5.82 7.33 9.24
CA VAL A 191 5.65 5.89 8.91
C VAL A 191 6.94 5.12 9.18
N ALA A 192 8.12 5.65 8.79
CA ALA A 192 9.39 5.01 9.07
C ALA A 192 9.66 4.90 10.58
N ALA A 193 9.31 5.92 11.35
CA ALA A 193 9.43 5.93 12.81
C ALA A 193 8.55 4.86 13.47
N LEU A 194 7.27 4.78 13.12
CA LEU A 194 6.34 3.77 13.63
C LEU A 194 6.76 2.34 13.26
N ARG A 195 7.14 2.12 12.00
CA ARG A 195 7.63 0.81 11.55
C ARG A 195 8.90 0.39 12.27
N SER A 196 9.73 1.34 12.70
CA SER A 196 10.98 1.05 13.45
C SER A 196 10.72 0.40 14.80
N ILE A 197 9.58 0.67 15.42
CA ILE A 197 9.13 0.09 16.69
C ILE A 197 8.07 -1.01 16.52
N GLY A 198 7.88 -1.49 15.29
CA GLY A 198 7.00 -2.61 14.98
C GLY A 198 5.51 -2.28 14.94
N ILE A 199 5.12 -1.03 14.84
CA ILE A 199 3.73 -0.60 14.63
C ILE A 199 3.44 -0.57 13.14
N PRO A 200 2.41 -1.30 12.65
CA PRO A 200 1.97 -1.18 11.27
C PRO A 200 1.53 0.24 10.95
N ALA A 201 2.15 0.83 9.94
CA ALA A 201 1.85 2.19 9.53
C ALA A 201 1.88 2.34 8.01
N ARG A 202 1.02 3.21 7.49
CA ARG A 202 0.88 3.49 6.06
C ARG A 202 0.69 4.98 5.80
N GLN A 203 1.30 5.47 4.72
CA GLN A 203 1.05 6.80 4.23
C GLN A 203 -0.32 6.80 3.53
N VAL A 204 -1.18 7.70 3.95
CA VAL A 204 -2.49 7.93 3.33
C VAL A 204 -2.37 9.13 2.41
N TYR A 205 -3.03 9.08 1.26
CA TYR A 205 -2.91 10.09 0.23
C TYR A 205 -4.26 10.44 -0.40
N VAL A 206 -4.57 11.72 -0.43
CA VAL A 206 -5.59 12.29 -1.29
C VAL A 206 -4.89 12.92 -2.50
N PRO A 207 -5.02 12.33 -3.70
CA PRO A 207 -4.26 12.78 -4.87
C PRO A 207 -4.68 14.16 -5.35
N ARG A 208 -5.96 14.49 -5.21
CA ARG A 208 -6.55 15.79 -5.49
C ARG A 208 -7.77 16.00 -4.59
N TRP A 209 -7.81 17.14 -3.93
CA TRP A 209 -9.02 17.58 -3.25
C TRP A 209 -10.14 17.91 -4.23
N ALA A 210 -11.39 17.67 -3.82
CA ALA A 210 -12.56 18.04 -4.63
C ALA A 210 -12.92 19.53 -4.54
N HIS A 211 -12.42 20.23 -3.52
CA HIS A 211 -12.85 21.59 -3.17
C HIS A 211 -11.75 22.65 -3.26
N THR A 212 -10.51 22.25 -3.50
CA THR A 212 -9.36 23.17 -3.64
C THR A 212 -8.27 22.53 -4.49
N ASP A 213 -7.49 23.36 -5.17
CA ASP A 213 -6.36 22.96 -5.99
C ASP A 213 -5.19 22.55 -5.11
N ASP A 214 -5.21 21.32 -4.62
CA ASP A 214 -4.14 20.74 -3.81
C ASP A 214 -4.30 19.22 -3.65
N ASN A 215 -3.31 18.62 -3.00
CA ASN A 215 -3.27 17.24 -2.52
C ASN A 215 -2.83 17.23 -1.05
N HIS A 216 -2.90 16.07 -0.39
CA HIS A 216 -2.38 15.95 0.96
C HIS A 216 -2.00 14.51 1.28
N ALA A 217 -1.04 14.35 2.18
CA ALA A 217 -0.61 13.07 2.73
C ALA A 217 -0.54 13.13 4.25
N TRP A 218 -1.01 12.06 4.90
CA TRP A 218 -0.94 11.87 6.35
C TRP A 218 -0.66 10.42 6.69
N VAL A 219 -0.86 10.00 7.93
CA VAL A 219 -0.53 8.64 8.37
C VAL A 219 -1.74 7.94 8.98
N GLU A 220 -1.89 6.66 8.63
CA GLU A 220 -2.64 5.71 9.44
C GLU A 220 -1.69 4.73 10.14
N ALA A 221 -1.93 4.50 11.42
CA ALA A 221 -1.24 3.52 12.24
C ALA A 221 -2.23 2.55 12.87
N TRP A 222 -1.85 1.27 12.91
CA TRP A 222 -2.70 0.23 13.48
C TRP A 222 -2.38 0.02 14.97
N ALA A 223 -3.43 0.02 15.79
CA ALA A 223 -3.33 -0.33 17.20
C ALA A 223 -4.48 -1.26 17.59
N ASP A 224 -4.13 -2.44 18.11
CA ASP A 224 -5.03 -3.39 18.77
C ASP A 224 -6.35 -3.66 18.00
N GLY A 225 -6.26 -3.86 16.68
CA GLY A 225 -7.39 -4.26 15.84
C GLY A 225 -7.99 -3.13 15.00
N LYS A 226 -7.51 -1.88 15.15
CA LYS A 226 -8.04 -0.71 14.43
C LYS A 226 -6.94 0.12 13.77
N TRP A 227 -7.26 0.71 12.63
CA TRP A 227 -6.47 1.77 12.03
C TRP A 227 -6.92 3.13 12.58
N TYR A 228 -5.95 3.95 12.95
CA TYR A 228 -6.14 5.31 13.45
C TYR A 228 -5.33 6.26 12.58
N PHE A 229 -5.89 7.41 12.23
CA PHE A 229 -5.17 8.43 11.48
C PHE A 229 -4.67 9.58 12.37
N PHE A 230 -3.68 10.30 11.87
CA PHE A 230 -3.18 11.54 12.46
C PHE A 230 -2.37 12.34 11.42
N GLY A 231 -2.26 13.67 11.61
CA GLY A 231 -1.35 14.51 10.84
C GLY A 231 0.09 14.23 11.25
N ALA A 232 0.94 13.88 10.27
CA ALA A 232 2.33 13.59 10.52
C ALA A 232 3.09 14.83 10.99
N CYS A 233 3.87 14.72 12.05
CA CYS A 233 4.56 15.83 12.70
C CYS A 233 3.61 16.92 13.27
N GLU A 234 2.33 16.63 13.37
CA GLU A 234 1.28 17.52 13.87
C GLU A 234 0.62 16.87 15.12
N PRO A 235 1.26 16.91 16.30
CA PRO A 235 0.76 16.21 17.48
C PRO A 235 -0.60 16.76 17.95
N GLN A 236 -1.52 15.84 18.19
CA GLN A 236 -2.84 16.09 18.74
C GLN A 236 -3.02 15.27 20.02
N PRO A 237 -3.92 15.64 20.93
CA PRO A 237 -4.12 14.92 22.19
C PRO A 237 -4.73 13.51 21.99
N VAL A 238 -5.36 13.27 20.85
CA VAL A 238 -5.99 11.98 20.51
C VAL A 238 -5.77 11.65 19.04
N LEU A 239 -5.80 10.36 18.70
CA LEU A 239 -5.81 9.92 17.30
C LEU A 239 -7.18 10.17 16.64
N ASN A 240 -7.25 10.11 15.33
CA ASN A 240 -8.38 10.48 14.47
C ASN A 240 -8.75 11.97 14.55
N LEU A 241 -7.77 12.80 14.88
CA LEU A 241 -7.88 14.24 14.89
C LEU A 241 -6.78 14.86 14.04
N GLY A 242 -7.16 15.78 13.16
CA GLY A 242 -6.29 16.57 12.31
C GLY A 242 -7.07 17.72 11.70
N TRP A 243 -6.38 18.78 11.28
CA TRP A 243 -7.00 19.94 10.62
C TRP A 243 -7.78 19.53 9.35
N PHE A 244 -7.37 18.42 8.73
CA PHE A 244 -7.94 17.90 7.49
C PHE A 244 -9.21 17.04 7.69
N ASN A 245 -9.73 16.86 8.90
CA ASN A 245 -10.95 16.06 9.12
C ASN A 245 -12.12 16.51 8.23
N ALA A 246 -12.39 17.83 8.18
CA ALA A 246 -13.46 18.37 7.35
C ALA A 246 -13.17 18.23 5.84
N PRO A 247 -11.99 18.57 5.31
CA PRO A 247 -11.61 18.25 3.94
C PRO A 247 -11.72 16.77 3.59
N ALA A 248 -11.22 15.86 4.43
CA ALA A 248 -11.24 14.42 4.18
C ALA A 248 -12.66 13.86 4.12
N SER A 249 -13.59 14.38 4.94
CA SER A 249 -15.00 13.96 4.91
C SER A 249 -15.73 14.30 3.61
N ARG A 250 -15.16 15.14 2.76
CA ARG A 250 -15.68 15.57 1.46
C ARG A 250 -14.80 15.13 0.29
N ALA A 251 -13.76 14.35 0.55
CA ALA A 251 -12.88 13.85 -0.50
C ALA A 251 -13.61 12.83 -1.40
N LEU A 252 -13.26 12.82 -2.68
CA LEU A 252 -13.77 11.84 -3.64
C LEU A 252 -12.96 10.55 -3.60
N LEU A 253 -11.65 10.63 -3.37
CA LEU A 253 -10.77 9.47 -3.24
C LEU A 253 -9.71 9.70 -2.17
N ILE A 254 -9.51 8.68 -1.35
CA ILE A 254 -8.40 8.57 -0.40
C ILE A 254 -7.86 7.15 -0.51
N HIS A 255 -6.56 7.00 -0.69
CA HIS A 255 -5.94 5.71 -0.89
C HIS A 255 -4.59 5.59 -0.19
N THR A 256 -4.05 4.36 -0.16
CA THR A 256 -2.68 4.06 0.26
C THR A 256 -2.09 2.99 -0.62
N ARG A 257 -0.76 2.87 -0.60
CA ARG A 257 -0.01 1.81 -1.27
C ARG A 257 0.48 0.80 -0.24
N ALA A 258 -0.10 -0.40 -0.28
CA ALA A 258 0.43 -1.55 0.44
C ALA A 258 1.58 -2.14 -0.36
N PHE A 259 2.75 -2.32 0.25
CA PHE A 259 3.91 -2.92 -0.40
C PHE A 259 3.60 -4.36 -0.84
N GLY A 260 3.90 -4.69 -2.09
CA GLY A 260 3.70 -6.01 -2.65
C GLY A 260 2.26 -6.34 -3.04
N ASP A 261 2.00 -7.62 -3.22
CA ASP A 261 0.68 -8.14 -3.56
C ASP A 261 -0.14 -8.36 -2.27
N TYR A 262 -0.89 -7.33 -1.91
CA TYR A 262 -1.69 -7.30 -0.70
C TYR A 262 -3.07 -7.93 -0.91
N GLU A 263 -3.45 -8.84 -0.04
CA GLU A 263 -4.71 -9.59 -0.07
C GLU A 263 -5.56 -9.29 1.20
N GLY A 264 -5.66 -8.01 1.56
CA GLY A 264 -6.52 -7.55 2.65
C GLY A 264 -7.97 -7.30 2.21
N PRO A 265 -8.83 -6.85 3.15
CA PRO A 265 -10.26 -6.68 2.93
C PRO A 265 -10.65 -5.42 2.16
N GLU A 266 -9.72 -4.47 1.98
CA GLU A 266 -10.01 -3.19 1.36
C GLU A 266 -10.19 -3.32 -0.16
N GLU A 267 -10.99 -2.45 -0.75
CA GLU A 267 -11.16 -2.38 -2.22
C GLU A 267 -9.82 -2.08 -2.89
N VAL A 268 -9.42 -2.95 -3.81
CA VAL A 268 -8.22 -2.73 -4.62
C VAL A 268 -8.53 -1.78 -5.75
N VAL A 269 -7.76 -0.70 -5.83
CA VAL A 269 -7.82 0.30 -6.89
C VAL A 269 -6.89 -0.09 -8.04
N LEU A 270 -5.65 -0.45 -7.72
CA LEU A 270 -4.62 -0.81 -8.68
C LEU A 270 -3.68 -1.87 -8.11
N ARG A 271 -3.29 -2.84 -8.93
CA ARG A 271 -2.16 -3.74 -8.64
C ARG A 271 -1.03 -3.48 -9.61
N THR A 272 0.18 -3.37 -9.07
CA THR A 272 1.42 -3.26 -9.84
C THR A 272 2.37 -4.39 -9.45
N SER A 273 3.51 -4.47 -10.11
CA SER A 273 4.58 -5.39 -9.71
C SER A 273 5.22 -5.05 -8.34
N ASN A 274 4.96 -3.86 -7.79
CA ASN A 274 5.63 -3.37 -6.59
C ASN A 274 4.69 -3.15 -5.40
N PHE A 275 3.45 -2.78 -5.67
CA PHE A 275 2.47 -2.45 -4.62
C PHE A 275 1.04 -2.73 -5.07
N THR A 276 0.17 -2.86 -4.10
CA THR A 276 -1.29 -2.83 -4.26
C THR A 276 -1.80 -1.50 -3.72
N GLU A 277 -2.47 -0.72 -4.56
CA GLU A 277 -3.14 0.49 -4.13
C GLU A 277 -4.56 0.14 -3.66
N ILE A 278 -4.88 0.53 -2.45
CA ILE A 278 -6.16 0.20 -1.78
C ILE A 278 -6.92 1.46 -1.41
N ASN A 279 -8.24 1.38 -1.54
CA ASN A 279 -9.17 2.47 -1.29
C ASN A 279 -9.45 2.59 0.21
N LEU A 280 -9.25 3.76 0.77
CA LEU A 280 -9.48 4.06 2.18
C LEU A 280 -10.62 5.07 2.40
N ILE A 281 -11.32 5.49 1.35
CA ILE A 281 -12.32 6.56 1.43
C ILE A 281 -13.40 6.28 2.47
N ASN A 282 -13.76 5.01 2.69
CA ASN A 282 -14.75 4.59 3.69
C ASN A 282 -14.36 4.95 5.14
N ASN A 283 -13.07 5.17 5.42
CA ASN A 283 -12.58 5.56 6.74
C ASN A 283 -12.84 7.05 7.04
N TYR A 284 -13.15 7.86 6.02
CA TYR A 284 -13.14 9.32 6.12
C TYR A 284 -14.45 9.96 5.68
N ALA A 285 -15.09 9.48 4.62
CA ALA A 285 -16.23 10.13 3.97
C ALA A 285 -17.45 9.22 3.86
N THR A 286 -18.60 9.81 3.68
CA THR A 286 -19.79 9.07 3.22
C THR A 286 -19.60 8.71 1.76
N THR A 287 -19.70 7.44 1.44
CA THR A 287 -19.36 6.89 0.14
C THR A 287 -20.57 6.41 -0.65
N ALA A 288 -20.38 6.24 -1.94
CA ALA A 288 -21.27 5.53 -2.84
C ALA A 288 -20.44 4.71 -3.82
N ARG A 289 -20.98 3.58 -4.27
CA ARG A 289 -20.40 2.75 -5.33
C ARG A 289 -21.16 3.01 -6.63
N VAL A 290 -20.41 3.12 -7.72
CA VAL A 290 -20.95 3.17 -9.08
C VAL A 290 -20.28 2.07 -9.89
N ASP A 291 -21.09 1.30 -10.62
CA ASP A 291 -20.69 0.25 -11.54
C ASP A 291 -20.64 0.80 -12.96
N PHE A 292 -19.65 0.40 -13.75
CA PHE A 292 -19.39 0.91 -15.10
C PHE A 292 -19.35 -0.26 -16.10
N HIS A 293 -20.11 -0.13 -17.17
CA HIS A 293 -20.21 -1.09 -18.26
C HIS A 293 -19.64 -0.45 -19.54
N ILE A 294 -18.53 -0.95 -20.02
CA ILE A 294 -17.88 -0.43 -21.22
C ILE A 294 -18.19 -1.37 -22.40
N THR A 295 -18.79 -0.79 -23.45
CA THR A 295 -19.20 -1.53 -24.65
C THR A 295 -18.62 -0.92 -25.93
N ASP A 296 -18.57 -1.71 -26.99
CA ASP A 296 -18.35 -1.20 -28.35
C ASP A 296 -19.67 -0.64 -28.92
N ILE A 297 -19.61 -0.14 -30.17
CA ILE A 297 -20.77 0.42 -30.88
C ILE A 297 -21.88 -0.60 -31.19
N ASN A 298 -21.58 -1.90 -31.07
CA ASN A 298 -22.53 -3.01 -31.27
C ASN A 298 -23.11 -3.52 -29.93
N GLY A 299 -22.80 -2.84 -28.82
CA GLY A 299 -23.23 -3.26 -27.49
C GLY A 299 -22.45 -4.44 -26.91
N ARG A 300 -21.34 -4.85 -27.51
CA ARG A 300 -20.51 -5.96 -27.00
C ARG A 300 -19.61 -5.46 -25.87
N PRO A 301 -19.46 -6.22 -24.76
CA PRO A 301 -18.60 -5.84 -23.66
C PRO A 301 -17.11 -5.75 -24.11
N VAL A 302 -16.42 -4.72 -23.66
CA VAL A 302 -15.01 -4.49 -23.98
C VAL A 302 -14.16 -4.87 -22.78
N LYS A 303 -13.46 -6.00 -22.88
CA LYS A 303 -12.49 -6.47 -21.89
C LYS A 303 -11.22 -5.63 -21.92
N ASP A 304 -10.57 -5.45 -20.74
CA ASP A 304 -9.33 -4.70 -20.57
C ASP A 304 -9.40 -3.26 -21.13
N ALA A 305 -10.59 -2.66 -21.13
CA ALA A 305 -10.72 -1.22 -21.39
C ALA A 305 -10.16 -0.44 -20.20
N ARG A 306 -9.30 0.53 -20.49
CA ARG A 306 -8.80 1.47 -19.48
C ARG A 306 -9.93 2.44 -19.11
N VAL A 307 -10.18 2.58 -17.80
CA VAL A 307 -11.17 3.49 -17.23
C VAL A 307 -10.47 4.41 -16.25
N ASP A 308 -10.33 5.68 -16.61
CA ASP A 308 -9.76 6.73 -15.77
C ASP A 308 -10.86 7.48 -15.03
N PHE A 309 -10.77 7.51 -13.72
CA PHE A 309 -11.63 8.28 -12.82
C PHE A 309 -10.96 9.61 -12.55
N LYS A 310 -11.52 10.68 -13.07
CA LYS A 310 -10.85 11.98 -13.09
C LYS A 310 -11.55 12.98 -12.19
N ILE A 311 -10.74 13.73 -11.44
CA ILE A 311 -11.12 14.85 -10.59
C ILE A 311 -10.64 16.13 -11.27
N TYR A 312 -11.49 17.15 -11.37
CA TYR A 312 -11.08 18.46 -11.84
C TYR A 312 -10.32 19.20 -10.74
N ASN A 313 -9.07 19.54 -11.02
CA ASN A 313 -8.18 20.19 -10.05
C ASN A 313 -6.97 20.77 -10.81
N TYR A 314 -6.44 21.92 -10.42
CA TYR A 314 -5.39 22.65 -11.15
C TYR A 314 -5.72 22.88 -12.63
N ALA A 315 -6.96 23.25 -12.91
CA ALA A 315 -7.47 23.48 -14.25
C ALA A 315 -7.32 22.29 -15.22
N GLU A 316 -7.23 21.05 -14.70
CA GLU A 316 -7.16 19.83 -15.49
C GLU A 316 -8.06 18.72 -14.93
N PHE A 317 -8.41 17.76 -15.77
CA PHE A 317 -9.04 16.51 -15.36
C PHE A 317 -7.95 15.47 -14.99
N TYR A 318 -7.51 15.51 -13.74
CA TYR A 318 -6.49 14.61 -13.23
C TYR A 318 -7.04 13.20 -13.03
N SER A 319 -6.36 12.17 -13.59
CA SER A 319 -6.72 10.76 -13.37
C SER A 319 -6.31 10.34 -11.95
N ALA A 320 -7.25 10.40 -11.01
CA ALA A 320 -7.02 10.03 -9.62
C ALA A 320 -6.90 8.52 -9.44
N VAL A 321 -7.66 7.75 -10.24
CA VAL A 321 -7.65 6.28 -10.28
C VAL A 321 -7.71 5.83 -11.74
N THR A 322 -7.01 4.74 -12.06
CA THR A 322 -7.17 3.99 -13.31
C THR A 322 -7.51 2.55 -12.98
N LYS A 323 -8.60 2.06 -13.53
CA LYS A 323 -9.00 0.64 -13.46
C LYS A 323 -9.15 0.07 -14.87
N TYR A 324 -9.28 -1.24 -14.96
CA TYR A 324 -9.50 -1.94 -16.21
C TYR A 324 -10.76 -2.80 -16.10
N THR A 325 -11.48 -2.95 -17.20
CA THR A 325 -12.67 -3.78 -17.25
C THR A 325 -12.34 -5.26 -17.27
N ASP A 326 -13.22 -6.06 -16.68
CA ASP A 326 -13.18 -7.52 -16.73
C ASP A 326 -13.66 -8.07 -18.09
N ALA A 327 -13.82 -9.41 -18.19
CA ALA A 327 -14.29 -10.09 -19.39
C ALA A 327 -15.70 -9.66 -19.82
N ASN A 328 -16.50 -9.12 -18.90
CA ASN A 328 -17.87 -8.65 -19.13
C ASN A 328 -17.91 -7.14 -19.42
N GLY A 329 -16.77 -6.49 -19.65
CA GLY A 329 -16.68 -5.05 -19.85
C GLY A 329 -16.99 -4.24 -18.58
N HIS A 330 -16.95 -4.86 -17.41
CA HIS A 330 -17.35 -4.26 -16.15
C HIS A 330 -16.17 -3.82 -15.30
N THR A 331 -16.33 -2.68 -14.62
CA THR A 331 -15.50 -2.22 -13.52
C THR A 331 -16.33 -1.40 -12.55
N PHE A 332 -15.79 -1.05 -11.38
CA PHE A 332 -16.51 -0.22 -10.41
C PHE A 332 -15.53 0.63 -9.60
N LEU A 333 -16.06 1.65 -8.95
CA LEU A 333 -15.34 2.41 -7.93
C LEU A 333 -16.28 2.76 -6.77
N THR A 334 -15.78 2.63 -5.55
CA THR A 334 -16.36 3.28 -4.37
C THR A 334 -15.65 4.61 -4.15
N ALA A 335 -16.41 5.70 -4.12
CA ALA A 335 -15.88 7.05 -3.95
C ALA A 335 -16.69 7.86 -2.94
N GLY A 336 -16.16 8.97 -2.47
CA GLY A 336 -16.94 9.99 -1.77
C GLY A 336 -18.05 10.55 -2.68
N LYS A 337 -19.11 11.07 -2.08
CA LYS A 337 -20.23 11.65 -2.84
C LYS A 337 -19.77 12.90 -3.58
N GLY A 338 -20.07 12.96 -4.87
CA GLY A 338 -19.72 14.06 -5.76
C GLY A 338 -19.56 13.61 -7.20
N ASP A 339 -19.09 14.50 -8.05
CA ASP A 339 -19.00 14.30 -9.48
C ASP A 339 -17.55 13.99 -9.92
N MET A 340 -17.42 13.00 -10.80
CA MET A 340 -16.18 12.67 -11.50
C MET A 340 -16.40 12.60 -13.01
N LEU A 341 -15.38 12.94 -13.77
CA LEU A 341 -15.31 12.60 -15.20
C LEU A 341 -14.72 11.19 -15.33
N ILE A 342 -15.47 10.31 -15.98
CA ILE A 342 -15.05 8.93 -16.27
C ILE A 342 -14.65 8.85 -17.73
N TRP A 343 -13.38 8.53 -17.98
CA TRP A 343 -12.84 8.39 -19.33
C TRP A 343 -12.51 6.93 -19.61
N ALA A 344 -13.21 6.34 -20.58
CA ALA A 344 -12.96 4.96 -20.99
C ALA A 344 -12.27 4.90 -22.36
N SER A 345 -11.30 4.01 -22.52
CA SER A 345 -10.57 3.87 -23.78
C SER A 345 -10.05 2.45 -24.03
N LYS A 346 -10.01 2.04 -25.28
CA LYS A 346 -9.43 0.79 -25.77
C LYS A 346 -9.06 0.91 -27.25
N ASP A 347 -7.85 0.50 -27.61
CA ASP A 347 -7.37 0.37 -29.01
C ASP A 347 -7.63 1.62 -29.90
N GLY A 348 -7.39 2.82 -29.31
CA GLY A 348 -7.58 4.10 -29.99
C GLY A 348 -9.03 4.61 -30.03
N MET A 349 -10.00 3.81 -29.58
CA MET A 349 -11.37 4.22 -29.34
C MET A 349 -11.54 4.72 -27.91
N TYR A 350 -12.42 5.72 -27.70
CA TYR A 350 -12.72 6.25 -26.37
C TYR A 350 -14.13 6.83 -26.28
N ASN A 351 -14.54 7.09 -25.08
CA ASN A 351 -15.64 7.97 -24.75
C ASN A 351 -15.56 8.35 -23.25
N TYR A 352 -16.40 9.25 -22.82
CA TYR A 352 -16.46 9.71 -21.43
C TYR A 352 -17.90 9.92 -20.97
N ALA A 353 -18.09 9.93 -19.66
CA ALA A 353 -19.34 10.27 -19.02
C ALA A 353 -19.06 11.00 -17.70
N LYS A 354 -19.99 11.83 -17.26
CA LYS A 354 -20.02 12.32 -15.89
C LYS A 354 -20.65 11.23 -15.01
N ALA A 355 -20.06 10.93 -13.88
CA ALA A 355 -20.63 10.08 -12.85
C ALA A 355 -20.86 10.89 -11.57
N SER A 356 -22.09 10.86 -11.05
CA SER A 356 -22.48 11.52 -9.80
C SER A 356 -22.59 10.47 -8.69
N PHE A 357 -21.50 10.26 -7.94
CA PHE A 357 -21.47 9.33 -6.81
C PHE A 357 -22.46 9.76 -5.73
N GLY A 358 -23.36 8.85 -5.37
CA GLY A 358 -24.49 9.11 -4.48
C GLY A 358 -25.82 9.39 -5.17
N LYS A 359 -25.82 9.52 -6.51
CA LYS A 359 -27.02 9.61 -7.36
C LYS A 359 -27.06 8.46 -8.36
N ASP A 360 -25.96 8.24 -9.09
CA ASP A 360 -25.84 7.17 -10.07
C ASP A 360 -25.50 5.84 -9.39
N GLN A 361 -25.93 4.71 -9.98
CA GLN A 361 -25.61 3.36 -9.56
C GLN A 361 -24.88 2.60 -10.65
N ASP A 362 -25.32 2.74 -11.91
CA ASP A 362 -24.78 2.09 -13.09
C ASP A 362 -24.63 3.10 -14.22
N ILE A 363 -23.50 3.04 -14.93
CA ILE A 363 -23.21 3.88 -16.09
C ILE A 363 -22.68 3.01 -17.23
N THR A 364 -23.31 3.09 -18.39
CA THR A 364 -22.77 2.47 -19.61
C THR A 364 -22.05 3.52 -20.45
N ILE A 365 -20.80 3.19 -20.87
CA ILE A 365 -20.00 4.03 -21.76
C ILE A 365 -19.72 3.25 -23.04
N VAL A 366 -20.24 3.76 -24.16
CA VAL A 366 -20.03 3.16 -25.49
C VAL A 366 -18.78 3.78 -26.13
N LEU A 367 -17.78 2.99 -26.48
CA LEU A 367 -16.57 3.46 -27.16
C LEU A 367 -16.86 3.75 -28.64
N ASN A 368 -17.27 4.98 -28.95
CA ASN A 368 -17.71 5.41 -30.29
C ASN A 368 -16.93 6.62 -30.82
N ARG A 369 -15.94 7.13 -30.08
CA ARG A 369 -15.09 8.25 -30.50
C ARG A 369 -13.68 7.76 -30.83
N SER A 370 -13.01 8.46 -31.76
CA SER A 370 -11.59 8.28 -32.05
C SER A 370 -10.97 9.64 -32.40
N LYS A 371 -9.66 9.78 -32.29
CA LYS A 371 -8.97 11.03 -32.68
C LYS A 371 -9.32 11.46 -34.12
N ARG A 372 -9.54 10.51 -35.03
CA ARG A 372 -9.93 10.79 -36.41
C ARG A 372 -11.36 11.35 -36.48
N THR A 373 -12.27 10.82 -35.66
CA THR A 373 -13.66 11.28 -35.61
C THR A 373 -13.75 12.69 -35.02
N ASP A 374 -13.00 12.97 -33.96
CA ASP A 374 -13.02 14.26 -33.26
C ASP A 374 -12.42 15.40 -34.09
N LEU A 375 -11.47 15.12 -34.97
CA LEU A 375 -10.94 16.11 -35.91
C LEU A 375 -11.98 16.53 -36.96
N LEU A 376 -13.04 15.74 -37.16
CA LEU A 376 -14.11 16.00 -38.13
C LEU A 376 -15.38 16.58 -37.51
N GLN A 377 -15.47 16.58 -36.17
CA GLN A 377 -16.61 17.13 -35.44
C GLN A 377 -16.24 18.48 -34.81
N THR A 378 -17.01 19.53 -35.15
CA THR A 378 -16.98 20.75 -34.33
C THR A 378 -17.61 20.45 -32.99
N ALA A 379 -16.95 20.84 -31.91
CA ALA A 379 -17.51 20.72 -30.55
C ALA A 379 -18.89 21.37 -30.47
N SER A 380 -19.90 20.62 -30.02
CA SER A 380 -21.21 21.19 -29.77
C SER A 380 -21.26 21.81 -28.38
N PRO A 381 -22.13 22.79 -28.12
CA PRO A 381 -22.35 23.35 -26.78
C PRO A 381 -22.75 22.27 -25.74
N GLU A 382 -23.30 21.14 -26.17
CA GLU A 382 -23.68 19.99 -25.31
C GLU A 382 -22.47 19.18 -24.82
N ASP A 383 -21.33 19.33 -25.48
CA ASP A 383 -20.06 18.72 -25.01
C ASP A 383 -19.42 19.48 -23.84
N SER A 384 -20.00 20.61 -23.43
CA SER A 384 -19.52 21.35 -22.27
C SER A 384 -19.91 20.64 -20.98
N LEU A 385 -18.88 20.17 -20.27
CA LEU A 385 -19.03 19.60 -18.92
C LEU A 385 -19.15 20.74 -17.92
N ASN A 386 -20.35 21.03 -17.46
CA ASN A 386 -20.59 21.92 -16.32
C ASN A 386 -20.33 21.12 -15.01
N ILE A 387 -19.08 20.95 -14.65
CA ILE A 387 -18.71 20.38 -13.38
C ILE A 387 -18.68 21.51 -12.36
N VAL A 388 -19.80 21.76 -11.73
CA VAL A 388 -19.91 22.66 -10.58
C VAL A 388 -19.72 21.79 -9.35
N PRO A 389 -18.69 22.03 -8.50
CA PRO A 389 -18.62 21.40 -7.19
C PRO A 389 -19.86 21.76 -6.38
N SER A 390 -20.56 20.75 -5.88
CA SER A 390 -21.71 20.93 -4.99
C SER A 390 -21.30 21.18 -3.55
#